data_e61d0511e80c0a1544822d3f53b27ccd
#
_entry.id   e61d0511e80c0a1544822d3f53b27ccd
#
_cell.length_a   1.000
_cell.length_b   1.000
_cell.length_c   1.000
_cell.angle_alpha   90.00
_cell.angle_beta   90.00
_cell.angle_gamma   90.00
#
_symmetry.space_group_name_H-M   'P 1'
#
loop_
_entity.id
_entity.type
_entity.pdbx_description
1 polymer ?
#
loop_
_entity_poly.entity_id
_entity_poly.type
_entity_poly.pdbx_seq_one_letter_code
_entity_poly.pdbx_strand_id
1 'polypeptide(L)'
;MGKTEKKKTHRKSLLVGSNATQIICVSFVLLIALGTLLLTLPAASRSGRLSVVDAMFTATSATCVTGLVVRDTWTQFTMFGQVVILLLIQVGGLGLVTLTSFFALAAKRRMGFRDLRLLGESVSASGYSQATEVLKIVIRLAFLFEAIGIVLLAFAFVPQFGLEGIWISIFTAISAFCNAGFDLFGRFGQYSSLVPFVHNYYVQAVVMFLIMAGGLGFMVWVELGEWRKKRRLSLHAKVVLAFSAILWVGGAVLIALMEWSNPKTMGGLSPDGKIMAALFQSVSTRTAGMNTIDLAACGPITKLLMSVLQFIGAAPGSTGGGVKVTTFAVLILTIRSVAQGRDDCVIAEHHIESKTVYRALTIIMLGMVAALGSAVVVYYNTSDAVSVIDAIFESCSAFGTVGLSVGVTAQLNTGAKLLYMLVMFMGRVGPVSLAISLTSKPSDNKRKILPVGQINVG
;
A
#
# COMPACT_ATOMS: atom_id res chain seq x y z
N MET A 1 16.45 -49.49 41.86
CA MET A 1 15.24 -48.99 41.20
C MET A 1 15.53 -47.58 40.68
N GLY A 2 15.93 -47.50 39.43
CA GLY A 2 16.32 -46.23 38.79
C GLY A 2 15.08 -45.58 38.18
N LYS A 3 14.82 -44.33 38.56
CA LYS A 3 13.85 -43.45 37.90
C LYS A 3 14.51 -42.80 36.69
N THR A 4 14.14 -43.21 35.50
CA THR A 4 14.49 -42.56 34.23
C THR A 4 13.67 -41.28 34.09
N GLU A 5 14.29 -40.14 34.31
CA GLU A 5 13.75 -38.82 33.93
C GLU A 5 13.69 -38.68 32.40
N LYS A 6 12.47 -38.71 31.86
CA LYS A 6 12.22 -38.30 30.47
C LYS A 6 12.50 -36.81 30.30
N LYS A 7 13.66 -36.44 29.71
CA LYS A 7 13.92 -35.11 29.17
C LYS A 7 12.86 -34.76 28.13
N LYS A 8 11.89 -33.94 28.50
CA LYS A 8 11.01 -33.26 27.55
C LYS A 8 11.89 -32.25 26.77
N THR A 9 12.23 -32.60 25.54
CA THR A 9 12.84 -31.66 24.58
C THR A 9 11.78 -30.58 24.28
N HIS A 10 11.90 -29.46 24.95
CA HIS A 10 11.22 -28.23 24.55
C HIS A 10 11.79 -27.81 23.19
N ARG A 11 11.10 -28.10 22.10
CA ARG A 11 11.26 -27.36 20.86
C ARG A 11 11.01 -25.88 21.18
N LYS A 12 12.08 -25.12 21.41
CA LYS A 12 12.02 -23.66 21.46
C LYS A 12 11.45 -23.22 20.10
N SER A 13 10.18 -22.81 20.05
CA SER A 13 9.63 -22.18 18.84
C SER A 13 10.52 -20.94 18.57
N LEU A 14 10.99 -20.80 17.35
CA LEU A 14 11.83 -19.68 16.87
C LEU A 14 11.21 -18.28 17.16
N LEU A 15 9.97 -18.25 17.63
CA LEU A 15 9.17 -17.05 17.90
C LEU A 15 9.06 -16.69 19.40
N VAL A 16 9.61 -17.48 20.31
CA VAL A 16 9.58 -17.19 21.78
C VAL A 16 10.62 -16.10 22.07
N GLY A 17 10.18 -14.87 22.29
CA GLY A 17 10.99 -13.68 22.56
C GLY A 17 11.03 -12.62 21.46
N SER A 18 10.40 -12.85 20.29
CA SER A 18 10.35 -11.88 19.20
C SER A 18 9.31 -10.78 19.47
N ASN A 19 9.66 -9.53 19.12
CA ASN A 19 8.75 -8.38 19.16
C ASN A 19 7.61 -8.55 18.13
N ALA A 20 6.45 -7.93 18.36
CA ALA A 20 5.30 -7.98 17.47
C ALA A 20 5.67 -7.60 16.02
N THR A 21 6.49 -6.58 15.85
CA THR A 21 7.00 -6.13 14.55
C THR A 21 7.82 -7.20 13.81
N GLN A 22 8.65 -7.98 14.53
CA GLN A 22 9.42 -9.08 13.94
C GLN A 22 8.51 -10.19 13.42
N ILE A 23 7.44 -10.50 14.15
CA ILE A 23 6.46 -11.51 13.74
C ILE A 23 5.77 -11.09 12.45
N ILE A 24 5.36 -9.82 12.35
CA ILE A 24 4.76 -9.27 11.14
C ILE A 24 5.73 -9.37 9.96
N CYS A 25 6.99 -8.91 10.11
CA CYS A 25 8.00 -9.01 9.05
C CYS A 25 8.22 -10.44 8.58
N VAL A 26 8.42 -11.39 9.51
CA VAL A 26 8.63 -12.81 9.19
C VAL A 26 7.41 -13.41 8.48
N SER A 27 6.21 -13.05 8.91
CA SER A 27 4.96 -13.51 8.29
C SER A 27 4.85 -13.07 6.82
N PHE A 28 5.20 -11.81 6.52
CA PHE A 28 5.23 -11.32 5.15
C PHE A 28 6.31 -12.02 4.30
N VAL A 29 7.51 -12.25 4.84
CA VAL A 29 8.58 -12.98 4.15
C VAL A 29 8.13 -14.41 3.83
N LEU A 30 7.49 -15.11 4.77
CA LEU A 30 6.97 -16.45 4.55
C LEU A 30 5.87 -16.48 3.48
N LEU A 31 4.98 -15.48 3.47
CA LEU A 31 3.93 -15.36 2.47
C LEU A 31 4.52 -15.10 1.06
N ILE A 32 5.52 -14.23 0.97
CA ILE A 32 6.25 -13.97 -0.28
C ILE A 32 6.94 -15.25 -0.77
N ALA A 33 7.61 -15.98 0.12
CA ALA A 33 8.27 -17.24 -0.24
C ALA A 33 7.27 -18.30 -0.74
N LEU A 34 6.11 -18.43 -0.08
CA LEU A 34 5.03 -19.33 -0.52
C LEU A 34 4.48 -18.90 -1.89
N GLY A 35 4.21 -17.61 -2.07
CA GLY A 35 3.76 -17.06 -3.35
C GLY A 35 4.77 -17.28 -4.47
N THR A 36 6.06 -17.08 -4.20
CA THR A 36 7.14 -17.36 -5.14
C THR A 36 7.14 -18.83 -5.55
N LEU A 37 7.06 -19.73 -4.61
CA LEU A 37 6.99 -21.17 -4.88
C LEU A 37 5.82 -21.53 -5.79
N LEU A 38 4.62 -21.01 -5.50
CA LEU A 38 3.41 -21.29 -6.29
C LEU A 38 3.50 -20.68 -7.70
N LEU A 39 4.05 -19.46 -7.84
CA LEU A 39 4.20 -18.79 -9.14
C LEU A 39 5.33 -19.36 -10.02
N THR A 40 6.30 -20.07 -9.44
CA THR A 40 7.33 -20.80 -10.22
C THR A 40 6.85 -22.12 -10.79
N LEU A 41 5.69 -22.61 -10.38
CA LEU A 41 5.10 -23.84 -10.95
C LEU A 41 4.75 -23.64 -12.42
N PRO A 42 5.01 -24.62 -13.30
CA PRO A 42 4.65 -24.53 -14.72
C PRO A 42 3.16 -24.26 -14.96
N ALA A 43 2.30 -24.71 -14.05
CA ALA A 43 0.85 -24.49 -14.08
C ALA A 43 0.46 -23.00 -13.91
N ALA A 44 1.32 -22.17 -13.31
CA ALA A 44 1.02 -20.78 -13.04
C ALA A 44 1.30 -19.84 -14.24
N SER A 45 2.09 -20.28 -15.21
CA SER A 45 2.55 -19.46 -16.32
C SER A 45 2.17 -20.06 -17.67
N ARG A 46 1.71 -19.21 -18.60
CA ARG A 46 1.35 -19.61 -19.97
C ARG A 46 2.59 -19.95 -20.83
N SER A 47 3.73 -19.33 -20.54
CA SER A 47 5.00 -19.55 -21.26
C SER A 47 5.87 -20.66 -20.63
N GLY A 48 5.31 -21.47 -19.72
CA GLY A 48 6.05 -22.48 -18.97
C GLY A 48 6.64 -21.92 -17.66
N ARG A 49 7.86 -22.34 -17.30
CA ARG A 49 8.49 -21.90 -16.05
C ARG A 49 8.86 -20.42 -16.06
N LEU A 50 8.35 -19.66 -15.10
CA LEU A 50 8.80 -18.30 -14.83
C LEU A 50 10.16 -18.32 -14.10
N SER A 51 11.02 -17.32 -14.33
CA SER A 51 12.25 -17.19 -13.56
C SER A 51 11.92 -16.99 -12.08
N VAL A 52 12.74 -17.56 -11.17
CA VAL A 52 12.53 -17.42 -9.71
C VAL A 52 12.50 -15.96 -9.29
N VAL A 53 13.33 -15.11 -9.91
CA VAL A 53 13.39 -13.68 -9.61
C VAL A 53 12.11 -12.97 -10.04
N ASP A 54 11.57 -13.25 -11.22
CA ASP A 54 10.32 -12.64 -11.70
C ASP A 54 9.12 -13.14 -10.87
N ALA A 55 9.10 -14.42 -10.48
CA ALA A 55 8.09 -14.97 -9.58
C ALA A 55 8.15 -14.32 -8.18
N MET A 56 9.36 -14.14 -7.63
CA MET A 56 9.57 -13.49 -6.33
C MET A 56 9.21 -12.00 -6.38
N PHE A 57 9.51 -11.30 -7.47
CA PHE A 57 9.10 -9.92 -7.68
C PHE A 57 7.58 -9.80 -7.69
N THR A 58 6.89 -10.63 -8.49
CA THR A 58 5.44 -10.63 -8.58
C THR A 58 4.79 -10.98 -7.24
N ALA A 59 5.31 -12.01 -6.53
CA ALA A 59 4.82 -12.39 -5.20
C ALA A 59 5.04 -11.26 -4.18
N THR A 60 6.18 -10.57 -4.22
CA THR A 60 6.47 -9.42 -3.35
C THR A 60 5.54 -8.26 -3.65
N SER A 61 5.37 -7.91 -4.93
CA SER A 61 4.50 -6.84 -5.37
C SER A 61 3.04 -7.11 -4.98
N ALA A 62 2.54 -8.34 -5.18
CA ALA A 62 1.19 -8.74 -4.80
C ALA A 62 0.99 -8.74 -3.28
N THR A 63 1.94 -9.30 -2.51
CA THR A 63 1.85 -9.36 -1.05
C THR A 63 2.00 -7.99 -0.39
N CYS A 64 2.89 -7.15 -0.91
CA CYS A 64 3.06 -5.76 -0.44
C CYS A 64 1.98 -4.83 -1.00
N VAL A 65 1.11 -5.35 -1.88
CA VAL A 65 0.01 -4.59 -2.49
C VAL A 65 0.57 -3.38 -3.24
N THR A 66 1.56 -3.61 -4.09
CA THR A 66 2.26 -2.53 -4.80
C THR A 66 1.73 -2.36 -6.23
N GLY A 67 1.64 -3.45 -7.01
CA GLY A 67 1.18 -3.39 -8.41
C GLY A 67 2.26 -3.16 -9.46
N LEU A 68 3.52 -2.97 -9.08
CA LEU A 68 4.60 -2.99 -10.07
C LEU A 68 4.76 -4.41 -10.62
N VAL A 69 4.81 -4.54 -11.94
CA VAL A 69 4.85 -5.83 -12.62
C VAL A 69 6.01 -5.88 -13.63
N VAL A 70 6.83 -6.94 -13.55
CA VAL A 70 7.88 -7.25 -14.51
C VAL A 70 7.37 -8.12 -15.66
N ARG A 71 6.20 -8.73 -15.48
CA ARG A 71 5.47 -9.53 -16.46
C ARG A 71 3.99 -9.17 -16.37
N ASP A 72 3.37 -8.90 -17.49
CA ASP A 72 1.95 -8.59 -17.57
C ASP A 72 1.09 -9.73 -17.02
N THR A 73 0.10 -9.39 -16.18
CA THR A 73 -0.68 -10.39 -15.44
C THR A 73 -1.58 -11.23 -16.34
N TRP A 74 -2.17 -10.63 -17.37
CA TRP A 74 -3.05 -11.35 -18.30
C TRP A 74 -2.29 -12.24 -19.26
N THR A 75 -1.23 -11.71 -19.90
CA THR A 75 -0.51 -12.42 -20.96
C THR A 75 0.40 -13.52 -20.40
N GLN A 76 0.97 -13.33 -19.23
CA GLN A 76 1.93 -14.27 -18.63
C GLN A 76 1.27 -15.36 -17.79
N PHE A 77 0.29 -15.01 -16.96
CA PHE A 77 -0.23 -15.94 -15.96
C PHE A 77 -1.49 -16.67 -16.42
N THR A 78 -1.56 -17.97 -16.13
CA THR A 78 -2.76 -18.79 -16.28
C THR A 78 -3.81 -18.38 -15.23
N MET A 79 -5.02 -18.94 -15.33
CA MET A 79 -6.05 -18.74 -14.30
C MET A 79 -5.53 -19.13 -12.91
N PHE A 80 -4.77 -20.22 -12.77
CA PHE A 80 -4.15 -20.61 -11.51
C PHE A 80 -3.19 -19.53 -10.99
N GLY A 81 -2.30 -19.01 -11.84
CA GLY A 81 -1.37 -17.93 -11.47
C GLY A 81 -2.10 -16.65 -11.06
N GLN A 82 -3.16 -16.27 -11.77
CA GLN A 82 -4.00 -15.12 -11.44
C GLN A 82 -4.71 -15.30 -10.07
N VAL A 83 -5.21 -16.50 -9.77
CA VAL A 83 -5.81 -16.81 -8.46
C VAL A 83 -4.77 -16.70 -7.34
N VAL A 84 -3.55 -17.23 -7.56
CA VAL A 84 -2.45 -17.08 -6.58
C VAL A 84 -2.13 -15.61 -6.32
N ILE A 85 -2.00 -14.80 -7.37
CA ILE A 85 -1.76 -13.34 -7.25
C ILE A 85 -2.90 -12.69 -6.47
N LEU A 86 -4.15 -12.99 -6.80
CA LEU A 86 -5.33 -12.43 -6.13
C LEU A 86 -5.37 -12.78 -4.63
N LEU A 87 -5.03 -14.01 -4.27
CA LEU A 87 -4.95 -14.44 -2.87
C LEU A 87 -3.82 -13.73 -2.12
N LEU A 88 -2.65 -13.53 -2.75
CA LEU A 88 -1.56 -12.76 -2.17
C LEU A 88 -1.97 -11.30 -1.94
N ILE A 89 -2.68 -10.68 -2.90
CA ILE A 89 -3.24 -9.33 -2.77
C ILE A 89 -4.21 -9.26 -1.59
N GLN A 90 -5.15 -10.19 -1.49
CA GLN A 90 -6.16 -10.22 -0.43
C GLN A 90 -5.52 -10.35 0.95
N VAL A 91 -4.59 -11.30 1.11
CA VAL A 91 -3.87 -11.53 2.37
C VAL A 91 -2.97 -10.34 2.71
N GLY A 92 -2.26 -9.81 1.73
CA GLY A 92 -1.38 -8.65 1.87
C GLY A 92 -2.15 -7.37 2.20
N GLY A 93 -3.26 -7.11 1.52
CA GLY A 93 -4.10 -5.92 1.68
C GLY A 93 -4.75 -5.85 3.06
N LEU A 94 -5.41 -6.91 3.49
CA LEU A 94 -6.03 -6.98 4.82
C LEU A 94 -5.00 -7.16 5.96
N GLY A 95 -3.78 -7.59 5.64
CA GLY A 95 -2.74 -7.92 6.60
C GLY A 95 -2.88 -9.34 7.14
N LEU A 96 -1.77 -10.08 7.10
CA LEU A 96 -1.74 -11.49 7.49
C LEU A 96 -2.21 -11.72 8.94
N VAL A 97 -1.83 -10.84 9.86
CA VAL A 97 -2.24 -10.92 11.28
C VAL A 97 -3.75 -10.75 11.43
N THR A 98 -4.36 -9.85 10.65
CA THR A 98 -5.81 -9.63 10.62
C THR A 98 -6.54 -10.88 10.16
N LEU A 99 -6.10 -11.50 9.06
CA LEU A 99 -6.72 -12.71 8.52
C LEU A 99 -6.52 -13.94 9.41
N THR A 100 -5.30 -14.16 9.91
CA THR A 100 -5.04 -15.32 10.80
C THR A 100 -5.81 -15.20 12.10
N SER A 101 -5.94 -14.01 12.66
CA SER A 101 -6.76 -13.74 13.85
C SER A 101 -8.25 -13.98 13.59
N PHE A 102 -8.74 -13.63 12.39
CA PHE A 102 -10.11 -13.90 12.00
C PHE A 102 -10.40 -15.41 11.94
N PHE A 103 -9.54 -16.19 11.29
CA PHE A 103 -9.71 -17.64 11.22
C PHE A 103 -9.61 -18.29 12.61
N ALA A 104 -8.72 -17.79 13.48
CA ALA A 104 -8.65 -18.27 14.86
C ALA A 104 -9.96 -18.02 15.63
N LEU A 105 -10.55 -16.83 15.44
CA LEU A 105 -11.86 -16.47 16.02
C LEU A 105 -13.01 -17.30 15.44
N ALA A 106 -13.04 -17.49 14.13
CA ALA A 106 -14.05 -18.31 13.45
C ALA A 106 -14.00 -19.76 13.92
N ALA A 107 -12.80 -20.30 14.19
CA ALA A 107 -12.58 -21.63 14.76
C ALA A 107 -12.85 -21.68 16.29
N LYS A 108 -13.40 -20.63 16.91
CA LYS A 108 -13.66 -20.52 18.36
C LYS A 108 -12.43 -20.77 19.23
N ARG A 109 -11.21 -20.56 18.71
CA ARG A 109 -9.98 -20.64 19.51
C ARG A 109 -9.88 -19.40 20.41
N ARG A 110 -9.51 -19.62 21.68
CA ARG A 110 -9.20 -18.51 22.59
C ARG A 110 -7.89 -17.85 22.16
N MET A 111 -7.94 -16.56 21.87
CA MET A 111 -6.75 -15.77 21.56
C MET A 111 -6.00 -15.43 22.85
N GLY A 112 -4.69 -15.68 22.87
CA GLY A 112 -3.83 -15.29 23.97
C GLY A 112 -3.55 -13.79 23.99
N PHE A 113 -3.03 -13.26 25.11
CA PHE A 113 -2.64 -11.83 25.22
C PHE A 113 -1.65 -11.40 24.13
N ARG A 114 -0.78 -12.28 23.70
CA ARG A 114 0.19 -12.04 22.63
C ARG A 114 -0.50 -11.83 21.28
N ASP A 115 -1.47 -12.67 20.95
CA ASP A 115 -2.24 -12.60 19.70
C ASP A 115 -3.08 -11.32 19.66
N LEU A 116 -3.69 -10.95 20.79
CA LEU A 116 -4.46 -9.70 20.93
C LEU A 116 -3.58 -8.45 20.79
N ARG A 117 -2.33 -8.48 21.27
CA ARG A 117 -1.38 -7.39 21.10
C ARG A 117 -0.97 -7.23 19.63
N LEU A 118 -0.65 -8.33 18.94
CA LEU A 118 -0.32 -8.35 17.51
C LEU A 118 -1.48 -7.80 16.68
N LEU A 119 -2.69 -8.20 17.01
CA LEU A 119 -3.89 -7.72 16.36
C LEU A 119 -4.09 -6.22 16.58
N GLY A 120 -3.96 -5.73 17.82
CA GLY A 120 -4.06 -4.32 18.15
C GLY A 120 -3.09 -3.45 17.36
N GLU A 121 -1.84 -3.90 17.19
CA GLU A 121 -0.83 -3.22 16.38
C GLU A 121 -1.18 -3.24 14.88
N SER A 122 -1.76 -4.33 14.36
CA SER A 122 -2.11 -4.46 12.94
C SER A 122 -3.33 -3.64 12.52
N VAL A 123 -4.33 -3.51 13.40
CA VAL A 123 -5.57 -2.76 13.12
C VAL A 123 -5.60 -1.36 13.75
N SER A 124 -4.48 -0.92 14.32
CA SER A 124 -4.35 0.40 14.99
C SER A 124 -5.37 0.64 16.12
N ALA A 125 -5.77 -0.43 16.84
CA ALA A 125 -6.72 -0.35 17.94
C ALA A 125 -6.04 0.02 19.27
N SER A 126 -6.67 0.90 20.06
CA SER A 126 -6.13 1.41 21.31
C SER A 126 -6.34 0.51 22.54
N GLY A 127 -7.08 -0.61 22.39
CA GLY A 127 -7.38 -1.52 23.50
C GLY A 127 -7.59 -2.97 23.07
N TYR A 128 -7.15 -3.93 23.91
CA TYR A 128 -7.18 -5.37 23.60
C TYR A 128 -8.60 -5.96 23.52
N SER A 129 -9.56 -5.49 24.33
CA SER A 129 -10.94 -5.97 24.29
C SER A 129 -11.68 -5.52 23.02
N GLN A 130 -11.29 -4.36 22.49
CA GLN A 130 -11.89 -3.80 21.26
C GLN A 130 -11.27 -4.40 20.00
N ALA A 131 -10.04 -4.93 20.05
CA ALA A 131 -9.33 -5.42 18.87
C ALA A 131 -10.09 -6.55 18.13
N THR A 132 -10.76 -7.44 18.86
CA THR A 132 -11.53 -8.53 18.25
C THR A 132 -12.84 -8.06 17.60
N GLU A 133 -13.49 -7.05 18.14
CA GLU A 133 -14.68 -6.45 17.52
C GLU A 133 -14.30 -5.64 16.29
N VAL A 134 -13.24 -4.84 16.39
CA VAL A 134 -12.68 -4.08 15.26
C VAL A 134 -12.29 -5.04 14.13
N LEU A 135 -11.65 -6.16 14.43
CA LEU A 135 -11.30 -7.19 13.44
C LEU A 135 -12.50 -7.68 12.65
N LYS A 136 -13.60 -8.04 13.34
CA LYS A 136 -14.81 -8.52 12.68
C LYS A 136 -15.41 -7.45 11.77
N ILE A 137 -15.39 -6.19 12.22
CA ILE A 137 -15.89 -5.06 11.45
C ILE A 137 -15.02 -4.83 10.21
N VAL A 138 -13.69 -4.82 10.35
CA VAL A 138 -12.73 -4.66 9.26
C VAL A 138 -12.99 -5.66 8.15
N ILE A 139 -13.10 -6.95 8.50
CA ILE A 139 -13.30 -8.02 7.51
C ILE A 139 -14.68 -7.93 6.87
N ARG A 140 -15.73 -7.66 7.65
CA ARG A 140 -17.08 -7.47 7.09
C ARG A 140 -17.15 -6.30 6.12
N LEU A 141 -16.53 -5.17 6.47
CA LEU A 141 -16.47 -3.99 5.60
C LEU A 141 -15.68 -4.28 4.33
N ALA A 142 -14.52 -4.97 4.43
CA ALA A 142 -13.73 -5.32 3.27
C ALA A 142 -14.53 -6.16 2.28
N PHE A 143 -15.07 -7.30 2.72
CA PHE A 143 -15.88 -8.17 1.85
C PHE A 143 -17.15 -7.47 1.34
N LEU A 144 -17.76 -6.57 2.12
CA LEU A 144 -18.92 -5.78 1.67
C LEU A 144 -18.55 -4.85 0.52
N PHE A 145 -17.47 -4.07 0.65
CA PHE A 145 -17.02 -3.16 -0.42
C PHE A 145 -16.58 -3.93 -1.65
N GLU A 146 -15.85 -5.03 -1.47
CA GLU A 146 -15.44 -5.91 -2.56
C GLU A 146 -16.67 -6.49 -3.29
N ALA A 147 -17.65 -7.02 -2.57
CA ALA A 147 -18.89 -7.56 -3.16
C ALA A 147 -19.68 -6.50 -3.93
N ILE A 148 -19.84 -5.29 -3.37
CA ILE A 148 -20.45 -4.16 -4.06
C ILE A 148 -19.66 -3.85 -5.34
N GLY A 149 -18.34 -3.76 -5.26
CA GLY A 149 -17.47 -3.48 -6.39
C GLY A 149 -17.59 -4.54 -7.49
N ILE A 150 -17.59 -5.82 -7.12
CA ILE A 150 -17.75 -6.95 -8.06
C ILE A 150 -19.07 -6.82 -8.83
N VAL A 151 -20.18 -6.60 -8.10
CA VAL A 151 -21.50 -6.46 -8.73
C VAL A 151 -21.54 -5.25 -9.67
N LEU A 152 -21.05 -4.08 -9.22
CA LEU A 152 -21.03 -2.87 -10.05
C LEU A 152 -20.14 -3.05 -11.30
N LEU A 153 -18.93 -3.61 -11.16
CA LEU A 153 -18.06 -3.86 -12.32
C LEU A 153 -18.61 -4.94 -13.25
N ALA A 154 -19.34 -5.94 -12.73
CA ALA A 154 -19.98 -6.96 -13.55
C ALA A 154 -21.01 -6.37 -14.52
N PHE A 155 -21.74 -5.32 -14.15
CA PHE A 155 -22.64 -4.62 -15.08
C PHE A 155 -21.91 -3.98 -16.27
N ALA A 156 -20.63 -3.61 -16.11
CA ALA A 156 -19.84 -3.07 -17.21
C ALA A 156 -19.09 -4.17 -18.00
N PHE A 157 -18.51 -5.15 -17.31
CA PHE A 157 -17.59 -6.11 -17.94
C PHE A 157 -18.28 -7.36 -18.48
N VAL A 158 -19.38 -7.83 -17.87
CA VAL A 158 -20.11 -9.01 -18.37
C VAL A 158 -20.72 -8.78 -19.76
N PRO A 159 -21.34 -7.63 -20.07
CA PRO A 159 -21.82 -7.35 -21.43
C PRO A 159 -20.71 -7.30 -22.49
N GLN A 160 -19.47 -6.91 -22.10
CA GLN A 160 -18.33 -6.80 -23.03
C GLN A 160 -17.56 -8.11 -23.19
N PHE A 161 -17.44 -8.93 -22.15
CA PHE A 161 -16.52 -10.08 -22.10
C PHE A 161 -17.24 -11.40 -21.82
N GLY A 162 -18.58 -11.39 -21.70
CA GLY A 162 -19.35 -12.60 -21.35
C GLY A 162 -18.97 -13.13 -19.97
N LEU A 163 -18.90 -14.45 -19.81
CA LEU A 163 -18.58 -15.09 -18.53
C LEU A 163 -17.19 -14.73 -17.97
N GLU A 164 -16.23 -14.43 -18.86
CA GLU A 164 -14.90 -13.97 -18.46
C GLU A 164 -14.96 -12.61 -17.74
N GLY A 165 -15.95 -11.77 -18.09
CA GLY A 165 -16.22 -10.50 -17.42
C GLY A 165 -16.51 -10.65 -15.92
N ILE A 166 -17.04 -11.78 -15.48
CA ILE A 166 -17.23 -12.08 -14.04
C ILE A 166 -15.87 -12.15 -13.33
N TRP A 167 -14.92 -12.90 -13.92
CA TRP A 167 -13.57 -13.02 -13.36
C TRP A 167 -12.82 -11.70 -13.35
N ILE A 168 -12.90 -10.94 -14.45
CA ILE A 168 -12.30 -9.61 -14.55
C ILE A 168 -12.89 -8.68 -13.49
N SER A 169 -14.21 -8.74 -13.24
CA SER A 169 -14.88 -7.94 -12.19
C SER A 169 -14.39 -8.31 -10.79
N ILE A 170 -14.27 -9.60 -10.49
CA ILE A 170 -13.76 -10.09 -9.19
C ILE A 170 -12.33 -9.61 -8.98
N PHE A 171 -11.47 -9.84 -9.97
CA PHE A 171 -10.05 -9.48 -9.88
C PHE A 171 -9.86 -7.97 -9.74
N THR A 172 -10.53 -7.18 -10.58
CA THR A 172 -10.42 -5.72 -10.56
C THR A 172 -10.98 -5.12 -9.28
N ALA A 173 -12.13 -5.61 -8.77
CA ALA A 173 -12.72 -5.10 -7.54
C ALA A 173 -11.80 -5.35 -6.33
N ILE A 174 -11.28 -6.54 -6.18
CA ILE A 174 -10.37 -6.90 -5.08
C ILE A 174 -9.05 -6.11 -5.21
N SER A 175 -8.47 -6.05 -6.42
CA SER A 175 -7.25 -5.31 -6.68
C SER A 175 -7.42 -3.81 -6.37
N ALA A 176 -8.52 -3.20 -6.80
CA ALA A 176 -8.81 -1.79 -6.55
C ALA A 176 -9.06 -1.50 -5.06
N PHE A 177 -9.88 -2.32 -4.37
CA PHE A 177 -10.16 -2.15 -2.94
C PHE A 177 -8.92 -2.37 -2.08
N CYS A 178 -8.12 -3.42 -2.39
CA CYS A 178 -6.85 -3.65 -1.71
C CYS A 178 -5.77 -2.64 -2.09
N ASN A 179 -6.01 -1.75 -3.05
CA ASN A 179 -5.02 -0.79 -3.58
C ASN A 179 -3.79 -1.52 -4.16
N ALA A 180 -4.00 -2.59 -4.95
CA ALA A 180 -2.93 -3.48 -5.38
C ALA A 180 -2.38 -3.19 -6.78
N GLY A 181 -3.14 -2.49 -7.64
CA GLY A 181 -2.70 -2.07 -8.97
C GLY A 181 -2.55 -3.18 -10.02
N PHE A 182 -2.83 -4.42 -9.68
CA PHE A 182 -2.85 -5.51 -10.66
C PHE A 182 -4.15 -5.49 -11.45
N ASP A 183 -4.07 -5.77 -12.75
CA ASP A 183 -5.20 -5.81 -13.65
C ASP A 183 -5.11 -7.00 -14.63
N LEU A 184 -6.20 -7.24 -15.37
CA LEU A 184 -6.30 -8.27 -16.39
C LEU A 184 -6.57 -7.68 -17.78
N PHE A 185 -6.23 -6.42 -18.01
CA PHE A 185 -6.49 -5.72 -19.27
C PHE A 185 -5.34 -5.82 -20.28
N GLY A 186 -4.30 -6.59 -19.98
CA GLY A 186 -3.22 -6.92 -20.92
C GLY A 186 -3.68 -7.55 -22.25
N ARG A 187 -4.95 -7.95 -22.35
CA ARG A 187 -5.61 -8.37 -23.61
C ARG A 187 -5.73 -7.26 -24.65
N PHE A 188 -5.74 -5.98 -24.22
CA PHE A 188 -5.78 -4.83 -25.13
C PHE A 188 -4.37 -4.32 -25.48
N GLY A 189 -3.37 -4.77 -24.78
CA GLY A 189 -1.97 -4.41 -24.90
C GLY A 189 -1.24 -4.67 -23.59
N GLN A 190 -0.01 -5.14 -23.62
CA GLN A 190 0.77 -5.41 -22.41
C GLN A 190 0.86 -4.13 -21.56
N TYR A 191 0.58 -4.26 -20.25
CA TYR A 191 0.62 -3.17 -19.29
C TYR A 191 -0.39 -2.04 -19.55
N SER A 192 -1.49 -2.32 -20.27
CA SER A 192 -2.46 -1.29 -20.68
C SER A 192 -3.29 -0.70 -19.54
N SER A 193 -3.39 -1.42 -18.41
CA SER A 193 -4.22 -1.02 -17.28
C SER A 193 -5.65 -0.60 -17.72
N LEU A 194 -6.21 0.47 -17.18
CA LEU A 194 -7.54 0.97 -17.53
C LEU A 194 -7.53 2.02 -18.68
N VAL A 195 -6.43 2.19 -19.41
CA VAL A 195 -6.36 3.12 -20.55
C VAL A 195 -7.47 2.86 -21.60
N PRO A 196 -7.84 1.60 -21.94
CA PRO A 196 -8.95 1.33 -22.86
C PRO A 196 -10.32 1.82 -22.34
N PHE A 197 -10.44 2.07 -21.04
CA PHE A 197 -11.67 2.52 -20.38
C PHE A 197 -11.67 4.02 -20.06
N VAL A 198 -10.80 4.83 -20.67
CA VAL A 198 -10.73 6.27 -20.44
C VAL A 198 -12.04 7.01 -20.75
N HIS A 199 -12.86 6.50 -21.66
CA HIS A 199 -14.18 7.04 -21.99
C HIS A 199 -15.33 6.40 -21.17
N ASN A 200 -15.04 5.37 -20.37
CA ASN A 200 -16.04 4.72 -19.53
C ASN A 200 -16.01 5.28 -18.10
N TYR A 201 -16.71 6.39 -17.91
CA TYR A 201 -16.77 7.10 -16.62
C TYR A 201 -17.37 6.26 -15.50
N TYR A 202 -18.26 5.32 -15.83
CA TYR A 202 -18.85 4.41 -14.86
C TYR A 202 -17.78 3.50 -14.24
N VAL A 203 -16.98 2.83 -15.07
CA VAL A 203 -15.88 1.96 -14.60
C VAL A 203 -14.87 2.77 -13.78
N GLN A 204 -14.48 3.95 -14.26
CA GLN A 204 -13.57 4.83 -13.53
C GLN A 204 -14.13 5.23 -12.15
N ALA A 205 -15.41 5.63 -12.07
CA ALA A 205 -16.05 6.02 -10.82
C ALA A 205 -16.11 4.87 -9.81
N VAL A 206 -16.47 3.66 -10.26
CA VAL A 206 -16.51 2.47 -9.39
C VAL A 206 -15.12 2.11 -8.87
N VAL A 207 -14.12 2.10 -9.74
CA VAL A 207 -12.73 1.80 -9.36
C VAL A 207 -12.19 2.86 -8.39
N MET A 208 -12.40 4.16 -8.66
CA MET A 208 -12.01 5.24 -7.73
C MET A 208 -12.68 5.09 -6.37
N PHE A 209 -13.98 4.76 -6.34
CA PHE A 209 -14.69 4.52 -5.09
C PHE A 209 -14.06 3.40 -4.27
N LEU A 210 -13.71 2.27 -4.91
CA LEU A 210 -13.05 1.14 -4.23
C LEU A 210 -11.66 1.53 -3.70
N ILE A 211 -10.86 2.25 -4.49
CA ILE A 211 -9.54 2.75 -4.09
C ILE A 211 -9.66 3.66 -2.87
N MET A 212 -10.59 4.63 -2.90
CA MET A 212 -10.83 5.53 -1.78
C MET A 212 -11.31 4.78 -0.54
N ALA A 213 -12.23 3.82 -0.72
CA ALA A 213 -12.75 3.00 0.36
C ALA A 213 -11.64 2.19 1.06
N GLY A 214 -10.77 1.55 0.30
CA GLY A 214 -9.62 0.81 0.84
C GLY A 214 -8.58 1.72 1.49
N GLY A 215 -8.33 2.91 0.92
CA GLY A 215 -7.29 3.84 1.35
C GLY A 215 -7.61 4.72 2.56
N LEU A 216 -8.88 4.93 2.91
CA LEU A 216 -9.29 5.78 4.04
C LEU A 216 -9.00 5.20 5.43
N GLY A 217 -8.79 3.89 5.51
CA GLY A 217 -8.57 3.19 6.77
C GLY A 217 -9.86 2.73 7.46
N PHE A 218 -9.81 1.53 8.00
CA PHE A 218 -11.00 0.85 8.54
C PHE A 218 -11.60 1.56 9.77
N MET A 219 -10.76 2.18 10.61
CA MET A 219 -11.24 2.92 11.78
C MET A 219 -12.07 4.15 11.40
N VAL A 220 -11.71 4.81 10.30
CA VAL A 220 -12.50 5.95 9.78
C VAL A 220 -13.88 5.49 9.34
N TRP A 221 -13.98 4.33 8.68
CA TRP A 221 -15.27 3.76 8.28
C TRP A 221 -16.14 3.38 9.47
N VAL A 222 -15.55 2.84 10.55
CA VAL A 222 -16.27 2.56 11.81
C VAL A 222 -16.86 3.85 12.38
N GLU A 223 -16.06 4.91 12.47
CA GLU A 223 -16.51 6.20 12.98
C GLU A 223 -17.57 6.86 12.09
N LEU A 224 -17.43 6.77 10.76
CA LEU A 224 -18.43 7.26 9.81
C LEU A 224 -19.76 6.50 9.95
N GLY A 225 -19.73 5.18 10.18
CA GLY A 225 -20.94 4.38 10.46
C GLY A 225 -21.65 4.82 11.75
N GLU A 226 -20.90 5.20 12.76
CA GLU A 226 -21.43 5.68 14.04
C GLU A 226 -21.75 7.19 14.06
N TRP A 227 -21.31 7.95 13.07
CA TRP A 227 -21.43 9.41 13.02
C TRP A 227 -22.88 9.90 13.15
N ARG A 228 -23.82 9.18 12.53
CA ARG A 228 -25.26 9.52 12.64
C ARG A 228 -25.77 9.50 14.10
N LYS A 229 -25.18 8.62 14.93
CA LYS A 229 -25.55 8.48 16.35
C LYS A 229 -24.75 9.42 17.25
N LYS A 230 -23.43 9.48 17.07
CA LYS A 230 -22.50 10.21 17.96
C LYS A 230 -22.33 11.68 17.59
N ARG A 231 -22.59 12.07 16.33
CA ARG A 231 -22.40 13.43 15.78
C ARG A 231 -21.00 14.02 16.01
N ARG A 232 -20.00 13.18 16.33
CA ARG A 232 -18.62 13.57 16.60
C ARG A 232 -17.68 12.60 15.89
N LEU A 233 -16.64 13.16 15.26
CA LEU A 233 -15.52 12.42 14.68
C LEU A 233 -14.28 12.68 15.53
N SER A 234 -13.44 11.66 15.69
CA SER A 234 -12.13 11.81 16.34
C SER A 234 -11.23 12.77 15.57
N LEU A 235 -10.20 13.29 16.25
CA LEU A 235 -9.16 14.09 15.59
C LEU A 235 -8.52 13.32 14.44
N HIS A 236 -8.26 12.02 14.66
CA HIS A 236 -7.69 11.13 13.63
C HIS A 236 -8.57 11.08 12.36
N ALA A 237 -9.86 10.82 12.49
CA ALA A 237 -10.77 10.76 11.35
C ALA A 237 -10.89 12.10 10.61
N LYS A 238 -10.96 13.22 11.35
CA LYS A 238 -10.96 14.58 10.76
C LYS A 238 -9.72 14.85 9.93
N VAL A 239 -8.52 14.54 10.46
CA VAL A 239 -7.25 14.74 9.77
C VAL A 239 -7.17 13.85 8.52
N VAL A 240 -7.53 12.57 8.64
CA VAL A 240 -7.52 11.63 7.49
C VAL A 240 -8.44 12.12 6.39
N LEU A 241 -9.69 12.46 6.70
CA LEU A 241 -10.67 12.89 5.70
C LEU A 241 -10.26 14.21 5.03
N ALA A 242 -9.83 15.21 5.83
CA ALA A 242 -9.44 16.51 5.29
C ALA A 242 -8.21 16.42 4.39
N PHE A 243 -7.12 15.78 4.86
CA PHE A 243 -5.89 15.66 4.08
C PHE A 243 -6.06 14.73 2.86
N SER A 244 -6.83 13.66 2.97
CA SER A 244 -7.15 12.82 1.80
C SER A 244 -7.92 13.59 0.74
N ALA A 245 -8.94 14.35 1.12
CA ALA A 245 -9.72 15.18 0.19
C ALA A 245 -8.85 16.25 -0.47
N ILE A 246 -8.00 16.95 0.31
CA ILE A 246 -7.06 17.96 -0.21
C ILE A 246 -6.13 17.35 -1.24
N LEU A 247 -5.57 16.15 -0.98
CA LEU A 247 -4.63 15.50 -1.87
C LEU A 247 -5.31 14.93 -3.12
N TRP A 248 -6.54 14.39 -3.02
CA TRP A 248 -7.30 13.91 -4.18
C TRP A 248 -7.72 15.06 -5.09
N VAL A 249 -8.36 16.09 -4.54
CA VAL A 249 -8.87 17.22 -5.33
C VAL A 249 -7.71 18.12 -5.78
N GLY A 250 -6.80 18.48 -4.88
CA GLY A 250 -5.64 19.30 -5.22
C GLY A 250 -4.72 18.63 -6.25
N GLY A 251 -4.46 17.34 -6.10
CA GLY A 251 -3.71 16.56 -7.08
C GLY A 251 -4.41 16.52 -8.45
N ALA A 252 -5.74 16.32 -8.47
CA ALA A 252 -6.51 16.33 -9.72
C ALA A 252 -6.46 17.68 -10.43
N VAL A 253 -6.61 18.79 -9.69
CA VAL A 253 -6.51 20.14 -10.25
C VAL A 253 -5.13 20.38 -10.84
N LEU A 254 -4.06 20.04 -10.13
CA LEU A 254 -2.69 20.24 -10.62
C LEU A 254 -2.39 19.36 -11.85
N ILE A 255 -2.79 18.07 -11.84
CA ILE A 255 -2.64 17.17 -13.00
C ILE A 255 -3.43 17.71 -14.20
N ALA A 256 -4.68 18.15 -13.99
CA ALA A 256 -5.49 18.72 -15.05
C ALA A 256 -4.82 19.97 -15.66
N LEU A 257 -4.31 20.88 -14.84
CA LEU A 257 -3.64 22.10 -15.31
C LEU A 257 -2.38 21.78 -16.15
N MET A 258 -1.63 20.74 -15.76
CA MET A 258 -0.37 20.39 -16.44
C MET A 258 -0.58 19.57 -17.72
N GLU A 259 -1.60 18.70 -17.76
CA GLU A 259 -1.82 17.77 -18.86
C GLU A 259 -2.99 18.13 -19.77
N TRP A 260 -3.71 19.23 -19.49
CA TRP A 260 -4.94 19.62 -20.21
C TRP A 260 -4.78 19.66 -21.72
N SER A 261 -3.65 20.19 -22.19
CA SER A 261 -3.35 20.40 -23.60
C SER A 261 -2.36 19.37 -24.18
N ASN A 262 -1.90 18.40 -23.38
CA ASN A 262 -0.96 17.39 -23.83
C ASN A 262 -1.64 16.40 -24.78
N PRO A 263 -1.33 16.42 -26.11
CA PRO A 263 -2.03 15.60 -27.10
C PRO A 263 -1.80 14.09 -26.90
N LYS A 264 -0.74 13.69 -26.19
CA LYS A 264 -0.39 12.30 -25.94
C LYS A 264 -1.11 11.70 -24.71
N THR A 265 -1.71 12.55 -23.87
CA THR A 265 -2.39 12.13 -22.64
C THR A 265 -3.86 12.55 -22.63
N MET A 266 -4.14 13.80 -22.28
CA MET A 266 -5.51 14.30 -22.09
C MET A 266 -6.00 15.18 -23.25
N GLY A 267 -5.11 15.66 -24.13
CA GLY A 267 -5.46 16.66 -25.16
C GLY A 267 -6.63 16.26 -26.07
N GLY A 268 -6.74 14.98 -26.41
CA GLY A 268 -7.81 14.43 -27.26
C GLY A 268 -9.14 14.14 -26.53
N LEU A 269 -9.20 14.27 -25.20
CA LEU A 269 -10.40 13.99 -24.41
C LEU A 269 -11.35 15.20 -24.38
N SER A 270 -12.64 14.93 -24.22
CA SER A 270 -13.64 15.96 -23.90
C SER A 270 -13.33 16.61 -22.53
N PRO A 271 -13.82 17.85 -22.27
CA PRO A 271 -13.53 18.54 -21.00
C PRO A 271 -13.91 17.73 -19.74
N ASP A 272 -15.06 17.06 -19.77
CA ASP A 272 -15.50 16.15 -18.72
C ASP A 272 -14.59 14.91 -18.59
N GLY A 273 -14.14 14.36 -19.74
CA GLY A 273 -13.16 13.28 -19.79
C GLY A 273 -11.80 13.68 -19.20
N LYS A 274 -11.33 14.90 -19.44
CA LYS A 274 -10.09 15.44 -18.84
C LYS A 274 -10.21 15.55 -17.33
N ILE A 275 -11.34 16.06 -16.82
CA ILE A 275 -11.59 16.15 -15.38
C ILE A 275 -11.62 14.77 -14.74
N MET A 276 -12.32 13.81 -15.36
CA MET A 276 -12.43 12.45 -14.86
C MET A 276 -11.07 11.74 -14.86
N ALA A 277 -10.30 11.84 -15.94
CA ALA A 277 -8.95 11.27 -16.03
C ALA A 277 -7.99 11.89 -15.01
N ALA A 278 -8.02 13.21 -14.81
CA ALA A 278 -7.20 13.87 -13.81
C ALA A 278 -7.57 13.45 -12.38
N LEU A 279 -8.87 13.34 -12.08
CA LEU A 279 -9.36 12.87 -10.79
C LEU A 279 -8.97 11.41 -10.56
N PHE A 280 -9.17 10.56 -11.56
CA PHE A 280 -8.77 9.15 -11.50
C PHE A 280 -7.28 9.02 -11.21
N GLN A 281 -6.45 9.77 -11.95
CA GLN A 281 -5.01 9.69 -11.80
C GLN A 281 -4.54 10.20 -10.43
N SER A 282 -5.15 11.27 -9.92
CA SER A 282 -4.88 11.77 -8.58
C SER A 282 -5.26 10.79 -7.48
N VAL A 283 -6.41 10.13 -7.60
CA VAL A 283 -6.84 9.08 -6.66
C VAL A 283 -5.91 7.87 -6.75
N SER A 284 -5.53 7.47 -7.96
CA SER A 284 -4.68 6.30 -8.20
C SER A 284 -3.24 6.48 -7.67
N THR A 285 -2.67 7.69 -7.72
CA THR A 285 -1.34 7.97 -7.13
C THR A 285 -1.30 7.70 -5.62
N ARG A 286 -2.45 7.58 -4.98
CA ARG A 286 -2.58 7.27 -3.54
C ARG A 286 -2.67 5.77 -3.30
N THR A 287 -1.64 5.03 -3.76
CA THR A 287 -1.40 3.60 -3.56
C THR A 287 -2.28 2.64 -4.35
N ALA A 288 -2.87 3.05 -5.50
CA ALA A 288 -3.78 2.16 -6.24
C ALA A 288 -3.19 1.51 -7.49
N GLY A 289 -2.30 2.20 -8.21
CA GLY A 289 -1.50 1.63 -9.29
C GLY A 289 -2.20 1.45 -10.64
N MET A 290 -3.46 1.81 -10.76
CA MET A 290 -4.19 1.75 -12.04
C MET A 290 -4.14 3.11 -12.76
N ASN A 291 -4.05 3.12 -14.08
CA ASN A 291 -4.01 4.35 -14.88
C ASN A 291 -5.00 4.30 -16.04
N THR A 292 -5.53 5.48 -16.39
CA THR A 292 -6.45 5.68 -17.53
C THR A 292 -5.83 6.49 -18.64
N ILE A 293 -4.61 7.00 -18.44
CA ILE A 293 -3.80 7.72 -19.42
C ILE A 293 -2.41 7.10 -19.48
N ASP A 294 -1.70 7.32 -20.58
CA ASP A 294 -0.31 6.87 -20.71
C ASP A 294 0.61 7.73 -19.85
N LEU A 295 1.14 7.15 -18.78
CA LEU A 295 2.03 7.83 -17.84
C LEU A 295 3.43 8.10 -18.41
N ALA A 296 3.90 7.26 -19.34
CA ALA A 296 5.18 7.48 -20.00
C ALA A 296 5.15 8.77 -20.84
N ALA A 297 3.99 9.09 -21.40
CA ALA A 297 3.74 10.28 -22.23
C ALA A 297 3.43 11.56 -21.42
N CYS A 298 3.29 11.48 -20.11
CA CYS A 298 3.08 12.64 -19.24
C CYS A 298 4.32 13.55 -19.21
N GLY A 299 4.08 14.85 -19.01
CA GLY A 299 5.13 15.85 -18.87
C GLY A 299 6.05 15.58 -17.66
N PRO A 300 7.34 16.02 -17.70
CA PRO A 300 8.28 15.77 -16.62
C PRO A 300 7.83 16.36 -15.28
N ILE A 301 7.23 17.55 -15.28
CA ILE A 301 6.72 18.21 -14.07
C ILE A 301 5.52 17.42 -13.50
N THR A 302 4.64 16.89 -14.35
CA THR A 302 3.53 16.05 -13.93
C THR A 302 4.02 14.76 -13.27
N LYS A 303 5.04 14.10 -13.85
CA LYS A 303 5.68 12.92 -13.26
C LYS A 303 6.29 13.24 -11.91
N LEU A 304 6.95 14.39 -11.75
CA LEU A 304 7.52 14.82 -10.48
C LEU A 304 6.43 15.07 -9.42
N LEU A 305 5.34 15.78 -9.79
CA LEU A 305 4.18 15.99 -8.93
C LEU A 305 3.58 14.65 -8.48
N MET A 306 3.37 13.73 -9.43
CA MET A 306 2.86 12.40 -9.13
C MET A 306 3.80 11.63 -8.21
N SER A 307 5.12 11.75 -8.35
CA SER A 307 6.11 11.12 -7.47
C SER A 307 5.94 11.58 -6.02
N VAL A 308 5.70 12.88 -5.80
CA VAL A 308 5.39 13.43 -4.47
C VAL A 308 4.08 12.86 -3.92
N LEU A 309 3.03 12.79 -4.74
CA LEU A 309 1.73 12.22 -4.35
C LEU A 309 1.84 10.72 -4.02
N GLN A 310 2.65 9.96 -4.78
CA GLN A 310 2.92 8.54 -4.56
C GLN A 310 3.67 8.28 -3.24
N PHE A 311 4.61 9.15 -2.90
CA PHE A 311 5.35 9.08 -1.64
C PHE A 311 4.42 9.24 -0.42
N ILE A 312 3.37 10.08 -0.54
CA ILE A 312 2.34 10.26 0.47
C ILE A 312 1.27 9.18 0.28
N GLY A 313 1.40 8.06 0.97
CA GLY A 313 0.52 6.91 0.87
C GLY A 313 -0.86 7.10 1.54
N ALA A 314 -1.52 5.98 1.80
CA ALA A 314 -2.87 5.93 2.36
C ALA A 314 -2.93 6.20 3.87
N ALA A 315 -4.13 6.14 4.47
CA ALA A 315 -4.33 6.33 5.91
C ALA A 315 -3.77 5.16 6.75
N PRO A 316 -3.46 5.38 8.03
CA PRO A 316 -3.16 4.28 8.96
C PRO A 316 -4.34 3.30 9.06
N GLY A 317 -4.04 1.99 9.16
CA GLY A 317 -5.07 0.96 9.23
C GLY A 317 -5.89 0.84 7.93
N SER A 318 -5.29 1.15 6.78
CA SER A 318 -5.83 0.98 5.43
C SER A 318 -5.11 -0.14 4.68
N THR A 319 -5.58 -0.44 3.48
CA THR A 319 -4.96 -1.42 2.58
C THR A 319 -3.67 -0.91 1.93
N GLY A 320 -3.47 0.41 1.77
CA GLY A 320 -2.30 1.00 1.13
C GLY A 320 -1.06 1.13 2.03
N GLY A 321 0.12 1.29 1.42
CA GLY A 321 1.41 1.46 2.10
C GLY A 321 1.95 2.90 2.10
N GLY A 322 3.26 3.08 1.95
CA GLY A 322 3.93 4.38 1.90
C GLY A 322 3.93 5.17 3.20
N VAL A 323 4.36 6.44 3.13
CA VAL A 323 4.25 7.40 4.25
C VAL A 323 2.78 7.70 4.48
N LYS A 324 2.27 7.43 5.68
CA LYS A 324 0.85 7.60 5.97
C LYS A 324 0.41 9.06 5.90
N VAL A 325 -0.81 9.30 5.38
CA VAL A 325 -1.37 10.67 5.28
C VAL A 325 -1.34 11.43 6.59
N THR A 326 -1.54 10.77 7.72
CA THR A 326 -1.45 11.38 9.05
C THR A 326 -0.03 11.77 9.42
N THR A 327 0.98 10.97 9.01
CA THR A 327 2.41 11.29 9.20
C THR A 327 2.77 12.57 8.45
N PHE A 328 2.32 12.69 7.21
CA PHE A 328 2.50 13.89 6.40
C PHE A 328 1.73 15.09 7.00
N ALA A 329 0.48 14.90 7.42
CA ALA A 329 -0.33 15.93 8.06
C ALA A 329 0.32 16.48 9.33
N VAL A 330 0.86 15.60 10.21
CA VAL A 330 1.58 16.03 11.42
C VAL A 330 2.76 16.91 11.06
N LEU A 331 3.56 16.54 10.03
CA LEU A 331 4.70 17.37 9.62
C LEU A 331 4.27 18.76 9.14
N ILE A 332 3.29 18.82 8.21
CA ILE A 332 2.81 20.12 7.66
C ILE A 332 2.23 20.99 8.78
N LEU A 333 1.47 20.42 9.70
CA LEU A 333 0.86 21.17 10.79
C LEU A 333 1.89 21.56 11.85
N THR A 334 2.97 20.79 12.05
CA THR A 334 4.11 21.17 12.86
C THR A 334 4.84 22.37 12.26
N ILE A 335 5.15 22.34 10.95
CA ILE A 335 5.76 23.48 10.25
C ILE A 335 4.90 24.74 10.43
N ARG A 336 3.58 24.62 10.28
CA ARG A 336 2.66 25.74 10.50
C ARG A 336 2.69 26.25 11.96
N SER A 337 2.73 25.35 12.96
CA SER A 337 2.80 25.74 14.38
C SER A 337 4.10 26.50 14.68
N VAL A 338 5.23 25.98 14.22
CA VAL A 338 6.55 26.64 14.39
C VAL A 338 6.58 28.00 13.68
N ALA A 339 6.05 28.09 12.45
CA ALA A 339 5.95 29.37 11.72
C ALA A 339 5.04 30.40 12.43
N GLN A 340 4.13 29.95 13.30
CA GLN A 340 3.30 30.81 14.16
C GLN A 340 3.97 31.14 15.50
N GLY A 341 5.24 30.77 15.72
CA GLY A 341 5.98 31.00 16.96
C GLY A 341 5.51 30.14 18.14
N ARG A 342 4.91 28.98 17.89
CA ARG A 342 4.49 28.05 18.94
C ARG A 342 5.57 27.00 19.16
N ASP A 343 5.89 26.72 20.41
CA ASP A 343 6.83 25.65 20.79
C ASP A 343 6.27 24.25 20.59
N ASP A 344 4.94 24.12 20.57
CA ASP A 344 4.23 22.84 20.46
C ASP A 344 3.42 22.71 19.18
N CYS A 345 3.32 21.49 18.67
CA CYS A 345 2.44 21.15 17.57
C CYS A 345 0.99 21.06 18.07
N VAL A 346 0.13 21.99 17.59
CA VAL A 346 -1.30 22.02 17.94
C VAL A 346 -2.13 21.74 16.70
N ILE A 347 -3.01 20.75 16.77
CA ILE A 347 -3.93 20.35 15.68
C ILE A 347 -5.37 20.41 16.24
N ALA A 348 -6.22 21.27 15.67
CA ALA A 348 -7.62 21.42 16.04
C ALA A 348 -7.81 21.41 17.59
N GLU A 349 -7.10 22.31 18.28
CA GLU A 349 -7.11 22.50 19.74
C GLU A 349 -6.55 21.33 20.58
N HIS A 350 -5.89 20.36 19.93
CA HIS A 350 -5.21 19.25 20.61
C HIS A 350 -3.70 19.39 20.51
N HIS A 351 -3.02 19.26 21.63
CA HIS A 351 -1.56 19.16 21.71
C HIS A 351 -1.10 17.79 21.20
N ILE A 352 -0.11 17.79 20.29
CA ILE A 352 0.51 16.58 19.76
C ILE A 352 1.87 16.38 20.42
N GLU A 353 2.06 15.23 21.07
CA GLU A 353 3.33 14.90 21.73
C GLU A 353 4.52 15.02 20.77
N SER A 354 5.60 15.68 21.20
CA SER A 354 6.85 15.84 20.45
C SER A 354 7.42 14.50 19.95
N LYS A 355 7.19 13.42 20.71
CA LYS A 355 7.53 12.04 20.33
C LYS A 355 6.87 11.59 19.02
N THR A 356 5.64 12.00 18.80
CA THR A 356 4.89 11.71 17.56
C THR A 356 5.47 12.50 16.39
N VAL A 357 5.86 13.76 16.61
CA VAL A 357 6.51 14.60 15.60
C VAL A 357 7.87 14.02 15.21
N TYR A 358 8.73 13.64 16.17
CA TYR A 358 10.02 12.99 15.87
C TYR A 358 9.86 11.68 15.12
N ARG A 359 8.86 10.87 15.50
CA ARG A 359 8.55 9.64 14.78
C ARG A 359 8.11 9.90 13.33
N ALA A 360 7.27 10.91 13.13
CA ALA A 360 6.82 11.32 11.80
C ALA A 360 8.00 11.76 10.92
N LEU A 361 8.88 12.61 11.46
CA LEU A 361 10.09 13.06 10.77
C LEU A 361 11.01 11.88 10.41
N THR A 362 11.25 10.96 11.34
CA THR A 362 12.07 9.77 11.11
C THR A 362 11.52 8.90 9.98
N ILE A 363 10.19 8.68 9.94
CA ILE A 363 9.54 7.89 8.88
C ILE A 363 9.74 8.55 7.52
N ILE A 364 9.54 9.87 7.42
CA ILE A 364 9.68 10.61 6.17
C ILE A 364 11.14 10.60 5.69
N MET A 365 12.11 10.86 6.58
CA MET A 365 13.53 10.87 6.22
C MET A 365 14.01 9.50 5.74
N LEU A 366 13.68 8.41 6.46
CA LEU A 366 14.03 7.06 6.05
C LEU A 366 13.34 6.66 4.74
N GLY A 367 12.10 7.08 4.55
CA GLY A 367 11.37 6.87 3.29
C GLY A 367 12.00 7.60 2.12
N MET A 368 12.40 8.86 2.30
CA MET A 368 13.11 9.63 1.27
C MET A 368 14.45 9.00 0.89
N VAL A 369 15.23 8.57 1.88
CA VAL A 369 16.50 7.87 1.63
C VAL A 369 16.27 6.58 0.84
N ALA A 370 15.23 5.81 1.17
CA ALA A 370 14.90 4.59 0.44
C ALA A 370 14.44 4.87 -1.00
N ALA A 371 13.54 5.83 -1.20
CA ALA A 371 13.01 6.17 -2.52
C ALA A 371 14.08 6.81 -3.42
N LEU A 372 14.78 7.85 -2.95
CA LEU A 372 15.81 8.53 -3.75
C LEU A 372 17.05 7.66 -3.95
N GLY A 373 17.47 6.91 -2.91
CA GLY A 373 18.58 5.97 -3.02
C GLY A 373 18.32 4.86 -4.03
N SER A 374 17.08 4.31 -4.06
CA SER A 374 16.73 3.33 -5.09
C SER A 374 16.63 3.96 -6.49
N ALA A 375 16.17 5.21 -6.62
CA ALA A 375 16.15 5.91 -7.89
C ALA A 375 17.54 6.07 -8.51
N VAL A 376 18.55 6.42 -7.69
CA VAL A 376 19.95 6.51 -8.15
C VAL A 376 20.44 5.15 -8.66
N VAL A 377 20.22 4.08 -7.89
CA VAL A 377 20.65 2.73 -8.30
C VAL A 377 19.97 2.29 -9.59
N VAL A 378 18.67 2.53 -9.73
CA VAL A 378 17.90 2.17 -10.93
C VAL A 378 18.36 2.97 -12.14
N TYR A 379 18.59 4.26 -12.01
CA TYR A 379 19.10 5.10 -13.08
C TYR A 379 20.41 4.59 -13.67
N TYR A 380 21.37 4.21 -12.82
CA TYR A 380 22.68 3.67 -13.28
C TYR A 380 22.64 2.21 -13.74
N ASN A 381 21.58 1.45 -13.43
CA ASN A 381 21.47 0.03 -13.75
C ASN A 381 20.43 -0.27 -14.85
N THR A 382 19.80 0.75 -15.43
CA THR A 382 18.83 0.62 -16.52
C THR A 382 19.44 1.20 -17.80
N SER A 383 18.78 1.02 -18.95
CA SER A 383 19.22 1.56 -20.23
C SER A 383 19.30 3.10 -20.24
N ASP A 384 20.15 3.67 -21.08
CA ASP A 384 20.32 5.13 -21.28
C ASP A 384 19.03 5.88 -21.67
N ALA A 385 17.96 5.14 -22.01
CA ALA A 385 16.66 5.72 -22.34
C ALA A 385 15.82 6.15 -21.12
N VAL A 386 16.23 5.75 -19.90
CA VAL A 386 15.49 6.08 -18.66
C VAL A 386 15.95 7.44 -18.15
N SER A 387 15.02 8.40 -18.03
CA SER A 387 15.34 9.70 -17.43
C SER A 387 15.43 9.63 -15.91
N VAL A 388 16.14 10.59 -15.29
CA VAL A 388 16.22 10.71 -13.82
C VAL A 388 14.82 10.83 -13.20
N ILE A 389 13.90 11.55 -13.87
CA ILE A 389 12.53 11.74 -13.39
C ILE A 389 11.76 10.42 -13.45
N ASP A 390 11.95 9.61 -14.49
CA ASP A 390 11.32 8.29 -14.61
C ASP A 390 11.83 7.33 -13.52
N ALA A 391 13.12 7.36 -13.20
CA ALA A 391 13.70 6.60 -12.11
C ALA A 391 13.15 7.02 -10.73
N ILE A 392 12.98 8.33 -10.50
CA ILE A 392 12.36 8.87 -9.26
C ILE A 392 10.89 8.44 -9.19
N PHE A 393 10.14 8.57 -10.28
CA PHE A 393 8.73 8.19 -10.36
C PHE A 393 8.53 6.72 -9.98
N GLU A 394 9.28 5.83 -10.59
CA GLU A 394 9.19 4.39 -10.37
C GLU A 394 9.60 4.00 -8.93
N SER A 395 10.66 4.64 -8.41
CA SER A 395 11.15 4.38 -7.04
C SER A 395 10.19 4.91 -5.98
N CYS A 396 9.56 6.06 -6.21
CA CYS A 396 8.48 6.57 -5.34
C CYS A 396 7.26 5.65 -5.41
N SER A 397 6.94 5.11 -6.58
CA SER A 397 5.89 4.11 -6.77
C SER A 397 6.19 2.83 -6.00
N ALA A 398 7.42 2.33 -6.05
CA ALA A 398 7.85 1.14 -5.32
C ALA A 398 7.77 1.36 -3.79
N PHE A 399 8.32 2.46 -3.28
CA PHE A 399 8.30 2.78 -1.85
C PHE A 399 6.88 3.11 -1.35
N GLY A 400 6.13 3.91 -2.12
CA GLY A 400 4.75 4.24 -1.84
C GLY A 400 3.80 3.04 -1.89
N THR A 401 4.28 1.90 -2.42
CA THR A 401 3.46 0.73 -2.78
C THR A 401 2.27 1.15 -3.64
N VAL A 402 2.53 1.89 -4.72
CA VAL A 402 1.51 2.49 -5.58
C VAL A 402 1.23 1.64 -6.81
N GLY A 403 2.27 1.20 -7.53
CA GLY A 403 2.13 0.36 -8.72
C GLY A 403 2.07 1.10 -10.06
N LEU A 404 1.97 2.42 -10.06
CA LEU A 404 2.06 3.20 -11.29
C LEU A 404 3.47 3.08 -11.87
N SER A 405 3.57 2.84 -13.16
CA SER A 405 4.83 2.67 -13.88
C SER A 405 4.86 3.53 -15.15
N VAL A 406 6.02 4.03 -15.48
CA VAL A 406 6.34 4.68 -16.77
C VAL A 406 7.12 3.72 -17.70
N GLY A 407 7.09 2.41 -17.40
CA GLY A 407 7.71 1.36 -18.20
C GLY A 407 9.14 0.98 -17.75
N VAL A 408 9.68 1.57 -16.69
CA VAL A 408 11.02 1.26 -16.18
C VAL A 408 11.06 -0.12 -15.52
N THR A 409 10.04 -0.50 -14.75
CA THR A 409 9.99 -1.79 -14.04
C THR A 409 10.17 -3.00 -14.94
N ALA A 410 9.62 -2.98 -16.17
CA ALA A 410 9.76 -4.07 -17.13
C ALA A 410 11.21 -4.27 -17.62
N GLN A 411 12.04 -3.21 -17.54
CA GLN A 411 13.43 -3.17 -18.05
C GLN A 411 14.47 -3.42 -16.94
N LEU A 412 14.04 -3.61 -15.68
CA LEU A 412 14.96 -3.79 -14.55
C LEU A 412 15.81 -5.04 -14.69
N ASN A 413 17.11 -4.91 -14.41
CA ASN A 413 18.00 -6.04 -14.23
C ASN A 413 17.74 -6.76 -12.89
N THR A 414 18.35 -7.91 -12.68
CA THR A 414 18.14 -8.73 -11.47
C THR A 414 18.46 -7.97 -10.19
N GLY A 415 19.53 -7.18 -10.16
CA GLY A 415 19.93 -6.40 -8.98
C GLY A 415 18.91 -5.32 -8.63
N ALA A 416 18.42 -4.58 -9.61
CA ALA A 416 17.39 -3.56 -9.44
C ALA A 416 16.02 -4.16 -9.04
N LYS A 417 15.67 -5.36 -9.55
CA LYS A 417 14.48 -6.10 -9.11
C LYS A 417 14.56 -6.46 -7.62
N LEU A 418 15.71 -6.98 -7.15
CA LEU A 418 15.93 -7.30 -5.73
C LEU A 418 15.84 -6.06 -4.84
N LEU A 419 16.41 -4.94 -5.29
CA LEU A 419 16.31 -3.67 -4.58
C LEU A 419 14.85 -3.19 -4.48
N TYR A 420 14.10 -3.24 -5.58
CA TYR A 420 12.68 -2.82 -5.54
C TYR A 420 11.82 -3.73 -4.66
N MET A 421 12.10 -5.04 -4.62
CA MET A 421 11.42 -5.94 -3.67
C MET A 421 11.65 -5.50 -2.22
N LEU A 422 12.89 -5.11 -1.86
CA LEU A 422 13.20 -4.57 -0.54
C LEU A 422 12.48 -3.25 -0.28
N VAL A 423 12.48 -2.33 -1.24
CA VAL A 423 11.81 -1.02 -1.14
C VAL A 423 10.29 -1.16 -0.99
N MET A 424 9.64 -2.02 -1.78
CA MET A 424 8.22 -2.36 -1.65
C MET A 424 7.90 -2.94 -0.26
N PHE A 425 8.73 -3.85 0.22
CA PHE A 425 8.59 -4.43 1.56
C PHE A 425 8.71 -3.37 2.66
N MET A 426 9.70 -2.45 2.55
CA MET A 426 9.85 -1.31 3.48
C MET A 426 8.63 -0.39 3.45
N GLY A 427 8.10 -0.09 2.28
CA GLY A 427 6.91 0.73 2.11
C GLY A 427 5.66 0.11 2.74
N ARG A 428 5.53 -1.23 2.69
CA ARG A 428 4.39 -1.95 3.25
C ARG A 428 4.45 -2.09 4.76
N VAL A 429 5.57 -2.57 5.30
CA VAL A 429 5.75 -2.82 6.75
C VAL A 429 6.01 -1.53 7.52
N GLY A 430 6.54 -0.53 6.84
CA GLY A 430 7.00 0.73 7.41
C GLY A 430 8.50 0.72 7.74
N PRO A 431 9.25 1.79 7.37
CA PRO A 431 10.71 1.84 7.50
C PRO A 431 11.19 1.76 8.94
N VAL A 432 10.49 2.40 9.88
CA VAL A 432 10.82 2.35 11.31
C VAL A 432 10.56 0.96 11.89
N SER A 433 9.48 0.31 11.49
CA SER A 433 9.15 -1.06 11.91
C SER A 433 10.23 -2.04 11.44
N LEU A 434 10.68 -1.91 10.21
CA LEU A 434 11.77 -2.72 9.68
C LEU A 434 13.07 -2.46 10.43
N ALA A 435 13.45 -1.21 10.66
CA ALA A 435 14.67 -0.85 11.42
C ALA A 435 14.64 -1.45 12.84
N ILE A 436 13.52 -1.34 13.55
CA ILE A 436 13.33 -1.94 14.87
C ILE A 436 13.46 -3.47 14.81
N SER A 437 12.89 -4.11 13.78
CA SER A 437 12.93 -5.57 13.66
C SER A 437 14.37 -6.10 13.48
N LEU A 438 15.23 -5.33 12.82
CA LEU A 438 16.63 -5.68 12.57
C LEU A 438 17.55 -5.34 13.76
N THR A 439 17.25 -4.28 14.53
CA THR A 439 18.12 -3.76 15.59
C THR A 439 17.77 -4.22 17.00
N SER A 440 16.60 -4.88 17.23
CA SER A 440 16.18 -5.24 18.57
C SER A 440 17.02 -6.33 19.22
N LYS A 441 18.14 -5.90 19.83
CA LYS A 441 18.60 -6.52 21.08
C LYS A 441 17.70 -6.04 22.22
N PRO A 442 17.37 -6.88 23.23
CA PRO A 442 16.66 -6.40 24.42
C PRO A 442 17.52 -5.26 25.00
N SER A 443 17.06 -4.03 24.83
CA SER A 443 17.72 -2.88 25.41
C SER A 443 17.52 -2.97 26.90
N ASP A 444 18.59 -3.27 27.62
CA ASP A 444 18.70 -3.06 29.08
C ASP A 444 18.74 -1.54 29.31
N ASN A 445 17.60 -0.88 29.03
CA ASN A 445 17.44 0.56 29.12
C ASN A 445 17.35 0.98 30.59
N LYS A 446 18.45 0.86 31.31
CA LYS A 446 18.72 1.74 32.44
C LYS A 446 18.76 3.15 31.87
N ARG A 447 17.70 3.94 32.06
CA ARG A 447 17.66 5.35 31.67
C ARG A 447 18.84 6.06 32.31
N LYS A 448 19.93 6.20 31.59
CA LYS A 448 21.03 7.08 31.98
C LYS A 448 20.50 8.51 31.84
N ILE A 449 20.52 9.27 32.91
CA ILE A 449 20.27 10.71 32.89
C ILE A 449 21.51 11.32 32.24
N LEU A 450 21.39 11.81 31.00
CA LEU A 450 22.45 12.48 30.31
C LEU A 450 22.32 13.99 30.47
N PRO A 451 23.44 14.74 30.57
CA PRO A 451 23.39 16.21 30.61
C PRO A 451 22.82 16.76 29.28
N VAL A 452 22.14 17.90 29.38
CA VAL A 452 21.58 18.60 28.21
C VAL A 452 22.73 19.26 27.43
N GLY A 453 22.92 18.82 26.18
CA GLY A 453 23.81 19.47 25.22
C GLY A 453 23.07 20.56 24.43
N GLN A 454 23.70 21.70 24.17
CA GLN A 454 23.17 22.75 23.31
C GLN A 454 23.83 22.67 21.93
N ILE A 455 23.00 22.60 20.87
CA ILE A 455 23.42 22.66 19.47
C ILE A 455 22.61 23.76 18.82
N ASN A 456 23.27 24.73 18.21
CA ASN A 456 22.62 25.78 17.45
C ASN A 456 22.12 25.20 16.12
N VAL A 457 20.81 25.32 15.89
CA VAL A 457 20.19 25.02 14.60
C VAL A 457 19.85 26.36 13.96
N GLY A 458 20.22 26.55 12.69
CA GLY A 458 20.10 27.80 11.93
C GLY A 458 18.68 28.31 11.79
#